data_52d99242f1e7cdddeac5bf7d4a45db92
#
_entry.id   52d99242f1e7cdddeac5bf7d4a45db92
#
_cell.length_a   1.000
_cell.length_b   1.000
_cell.length_c   1.000
_cell.angle_alpha   90.00
_cell.angle_beta   90.00
_cell.angle_gamma   90.00
#
_symmetry.space_group_name_H-M   'P 1'
#
loop_
_entity.id
_entity.type
_entity.pdbx_description
1 polymer ?
#
loop_
_entity_poly.entity_id
_entity_poly.type
_entity_poly.pdbx_seq_one_letter_code
_entity_poly.pdbx_strand_id
1 'polypeptide(L)'
;MLERDKINVLDCGCGTGGEILGFITAIGKHLTHAKINITAIDGNDGALVILKDLIESNPNKKVQVELSILNQTLNNGEDVENLAFGEKNFHFILCDKIVCELISKEVLPINAYAIMAKKLATYLHENGLLIMLDVTTKDEHSGYFYPQLMNSSINDYVRESRTIETLPPLSCACYYECRDLCFMQQTFSVSHSHKSNDESRVCYRVLCRKPLKTTIMQEIEIENFAHVIHPTKYKQNDDSAICSRSKNNKITIDSFNINL
;
A
#
# COMPACT_ATOMS: atom_id res chain seq x y z
N MET A 1 11.85 13.96 -10.79
CA MET A 1 12.66 12.98 -11.53
C MET A 1 13.45 12.21 -10.48
N LEU A 2 13.18 10.91 -10.28
CA LEU A 2 14.00 10.09 -9.39
C LEU A 2 15.44 10.19 -9.88
N GLU A 3 16.39 10.46 -8.99
CA GLU A 3 17.80 10.18 -9.29
C GLU A 3 17.82 8.72 -9.71
N ARG A 4 18.09 8.48 -10.99
CA ARG A 4 17.86 7.20 -11.69
C ARG A 4 18.59 6.00 -11.06
N ASP A 5 19.43 6.24 -10.05
CA ASP A 5 20.36 5.22 -9.58
C ASP A 5 20.07 4.70 -8.16
N LYS A 6 19.23 5.36 -7.37
CA LYS A 6 19.02 4.95 -5.98
C LYS A 6 17.58 5.14 -5.51
N ILE A 7 16.93 4.03 -5.16
CA ILE A 7 15.56 4.00 -4.63
C ILE A 7 15.60 3.54 -3.17
N ASN A 8 15.11 4.39 -2.25
CA ASN A 8 14.96 4.02 -0.85
C ASN A 8 13.53 3.55 -0.60
N VAL A 9 13.39 2.38 0.00
CA VAL A 9 12.12 1.75 0.33
C VAL A 9 12.06 1.46 1.82
N LEU A 10 10.96 1.78 2.46
CA LEU A 10 10.60 1.31 3.78
C LEU A 10 9.46 0.31 3.64
N ASP A 11 9.59 -0.82 4.28
CA ASP A 11 8.51 -1.80 4.41
C ASP A 11 8.19 -2.01 5.89
N CYS A 12 6.99 -1.60 6.28
CA CYS A 12 6.51 -1.65 7.65
C CYS A 12 5.53 -2.80 7.83
N GLY A 13 5.93 -3.81 8.59
CA GLY A 13 5.22 -5.09 8.71
C GLY A 13 5.57 -6.03 7.57
N CYS A 14 6.85 -6.10 7.21
CA CYS A 14 7.33 -6.79 6.01
C CYS A 14 7.12 -8.32 6.03
N GLY A 15 6.81 -8.92 7.17
CA GLY A 15 6.63 -10.35 7.29
C GLY A 15 7.77 -11.13 6.65
N THR A 16 7.42 -12.10 5.80
CA THR A 16 8.41 -12.89 5.03
C THR A 16 8.85 -12.23 3.71
N GLY A 17 8.40 -11.00 3.41
CA GLY A 17 8.88 -10.19 2.28
C GLY A 17 8.21 -10.45 0.94
N GLY A 18 6.98 -10.95 0.92
CA GLY A 18 6.25 -11.17 -0.32
C GLY A 18 6.03 -9.89 -1.13
N GLU A 19 5.64 -8.80 -0.45
CA GLU A 19 5.47 -7.47 -1.03
C GLU A 19 6.80 -6.88 -1.54
N ILE A 20 7.89 -7.07 -0.80
CA ILE A 20 9.23 -6.64 -1.23
C ILE A 20 9.65 -7.34 -2.52
N LEU A 21 9.43 -8.64 -2.64
CA LEU A 21 9.72 -9.39 -3.87
C LEU A 21 8.86 -8.90 -5.03
N GLY A 22 7.58 -8.65 -4.78
CA GLY A 22 6.67 -8.05 -5.74
C GLY A 22 7.15 -6.69 -6.21
N PHE A 23 7.56 -5.83 -5.28
CA PHE A 23 8.11 -4.51 -5.56
C PHE A 23 9.40 -4.57 -6.39
N ILE A 24 10.39 -5.38 -5.98
CA ILE A 24 11.65 -5.58 -6.72
C ILE A 24 11.35 -6.05 -8.15
N THR A 25 10.41 -6.97 -8.30
CA THR A 25 10.03 -7.50 -9.62
C THR A 25 9.40 -6.42 -10.50
N ALA A 26 8.51 -5.61 -9.92
CA ALA A 26 7.85 -4.52 -10.64
C ALA A 26 8.87 -3.44 -11.08
N ILE A 27 9.72 -2.99 -10.16
CA ILE A 27 10.77 -1.99 -10.47
C ILE A 27 11.74 -2.53 -11.51
N GLY A 28 12.18 -3.78 -11.41
CA GLY A 28 13.12 -4.39 -12.36
C GLY A 28 12.58 -4.58 -13.78
N LYS A 29 11.26 -4.44 -13.98
CA LYS A 29 10.67 -4.39 -15.34
C LYS A 29 10.88 -3.03 -16.01
N HIS A 30 10.96 -1.96 -15.24
CA HIS A 30 10.98 -0.59 -15.74
C HIS A 30 12.34 0.10 -15.57
N LEU A 31 13.09 -0.25 -14.52
CA LEU A 31 14.37 0.35 -14.18
C LEU A 31 15.45 -0.73 -14.10
N THR A 32 16.17 -0.91 -15.20
CA THR A 32 17.37 -1.78 -15.23
C THR A 32 18.54 -1.06 -14.58
N HIS A 33 19.29 -1.80 -13.74
CA HIS A 33 20.47 -1.30 -13.01
C HIS A 33 20.17 -0.35 -11.85
N ALA A 34 18.90 -0.23 -11.42
CA ALA A 34 18.58 0.53 -10.23
C ALA A 34 19.17 -0.12 -8.97
N LYS A 35 19.61 0.70 -8.03
CA LYS A 35 19.98 0.29 -6.68
C LYS A 35 18.80 0.54 -5.75
N ILE A 36 18.29 -0.52 -5.12
CA ILE A 36 17.17 -0.44 -4.18
C ILE A 36 17.70 -0.66 -2.77
N ASN A 37 17.58 0.33 -1.91
CA ASN A 37 17.89 0.21 -0.49
C ASN A 37 16.58 -0.01 0.27
N ILE A 38 16.43 -1.17 0.85
CA ILE A 38 15.23 -1.56 1.59
C ILE A 38 15.53 -1.49 3.09
N THR A 39 14.66 -0.82 3.82
CA THR A 39 14.58 -0.90 5.27
C THR A 39 13.30 -1.66 5.60
N ALA A 40 13.42 -2.85 6.12
CA ALA A 40 12.31 -3.75 6.44
C ALA A 40 12.14 -3.84 7.97
N ILE A 41 10.90 -3.71 8.44
CA ILE A 41 10.56 -3.77 9.87
C ILE A 41 9.52 -4.86 10.08
N ASP A 42 9.77 -5.72 11.03
CA ASP A 42 8.79 -6.67 11.56
C ASP A 42 9.16 -7.06 13.00
N GLY A 43 8.19 -7.50 13.79
CA GLY A 43 8.42 -8.02 15.13
C GLY A 43 8.68 -9.52 15.18
N ASN A 44 8.63 -10.22 14.06
CA ASN A 44 8.79 -11.67 13.99
C ASN A 44 10.15 -12.05 13.43
N ASP A 45 11.07 -12.47 14.31
CA ASP A 45 12.41 -12.91 13.93
C ASP A 45 12.42 -14.00 12.87
N GLY A 46 11.54 -14.98 12.97
CA GLY A 46 11.46 -16.08 11.99
C GLY A 46 11.08 -15.58 10.59
N ALA A 47 10.16 -14.62 10.51
CA ALA A 47 9.78 -13.98 9.26
C ALA A 47 10.95 -13.20 8.65
N LEU A 48 11.69 -12.46 9.49
CA LEU A 48 12.85 -11.66 9.05
C LEU A 48 14.01 -12.55 8.54
N VAL A 49 14.21 -13.72 9.11
CA VAL A 49 15.18 -14.72 8.60
C VAL A 49 14.78 -15.17 7.20
N ILE A 50 13.50 -15.53 7.00
CA ILE A 50 12.96 -15.92 5.69
C ILE A 50 13.11 -14.80 4.67
N LEU A 51 12.76 -13.57 5.03
CA LEU A 51 12.94 -12.40 4.18
C LEU A 51 14.39 -12.27 3.69
N LYS A 52 15.37 -12.39 4.61
CA LYS A 52 16.78 -12.30 4.28
C LYS A 52 17.19 -13.36 3.27
N ASP A 53 16.83 -14.61 3.52
CA ASP A 53 17.13 -15.73 2.63
C ASP A 53 16.50 -15.55 1.24
N LEU A 54 15.27 -15.04 1.18
CA LEU A 54 14.58 -14.74 -0.08
C LEU A 54 15.28 -13.65 -0.88
N ILE A 55 15.74 -12.60 -0.24
CA ILE A 55 16.45 -11.49 -0.93
C ILE A 55 17.82 -11.96 -1.41
N GLU A 56 18.56 -12.71 -0.59
CA GLU A 56 19.87 -13.25 -0.96
C GLU A 56 19.77 -14.25 -2.14
N SER A 57 18.72 -15.04 -2.18
CA SER A 57 18.43 -16.01 -3.25
C SER A 57 17.72 -15.43 -4.46
N ASN A 58 17.36 -14.15 -4.45
CA ASN A 58 16.56 -13.53 -5.51
C ASN A 58 17.26 -13.67 -6.88
N PRO A 59 16.62 -14.33 -7.85
CA PRO A 59 17.20 -14.53 -9.17
C PRO A 59 17.21 -13.26 -10.03
N ASN A 60 16.47 -12.21 -9.63
CA ASN A 60 16.38 -10.97 -10.38
C ASN A 60 17.68 -10.17 -10.26
N LYS A 61 18.58 -10.35 -11.22
CA LYS A 61 19.89 -9.64 -11.29
C LYS A 61 19.80 -8.27 -11.98
N LYS A 62 18.61 -7.84 -12.37
CA LYS A 62 18.42 -6.54 -13.07
C LYS A 62 18.55 -5.34 -12.15
N VAL A 63 18.35 -5.54 -10.85
CA VAL A 63 18.47 -4.50 -9.82
C VAL A 63 19.41 -4.97 -8.71
N GLN A 64 20.12 -4.02 -8.11
CA GLN A 64 20.89 -4.27 -6.90
C GLN A 64 20.03 -4.00 -5.69
N VAL A 65 19.99 -4.91 -4.73
CA VAL A 65 19.20 -4.76 -3.50
C VAL A 65 20.14 -4.75 -2.29
N GLU A 66 20.04 -3.71 -1.47
CA GLU A 66 20.64 -3.64 -0.14
C GLU A 66 19.50 -3.70 0.88
N LEU A 67 19.55 -4.70 1.77
CA LEU A 67 18.54 -4.92 2.80
C LEU A 67 19.07 -4.55 4.18
N SER A 68 18.34 -3.69 4.88
CA SER A 68 18.51 -3.40 6.31
C SER A 68 17.27 -3.89 7.05
N ILE A 69 17.46 -4.74 8.05
CA ILE A 69 16.38 -5.34 8.83
C ILE A 69 16.34 -4.68 10.20
N LEU A 70 15.15 -4.31 10.65
CA LEU A 70 14.86 -3.83 12.00
C LEU A 70 13.85 -4.78 12.65
N ASN A 71 14.29 -5.50 13.69
CA ASN A 71 13.35 -6.26 14.51
C ASN A 71 12.71 -5.31 15.52
N GLN A 72 11.45 -4.97 15.29
CA GLN A 72 10.70 -4.08 16.17
C GLN A 72 9.22 -4.48 16.18
N THR A 73 8.75 -4.89 17.34
CA THR A 73 7.33 -5.17 17.59
C THR A 73 6.61 -3.88 17.96
N LEU A 74 5.42 -3.68 17.42
CA LEU A 74 4.53 -2.58 17.78
C LEU A 74 3.46 -3.11 18.75
N ASN A 75 3.56 -2.77 20.03
CA ASN A 75 2.66 -3.25 21.07
C ASN A 75 1.63 -2.20 21.52
N ASN A 76 1.86 -0.95 21.16
CA ASN A 76 1.00 0.17 21.54
C ASN A 76 1.24 1.40 20.64
N GLY A 77 0.46 2.45 20.84
CA GLY A 77 0.58 3.69 20.05
C GLY A 77 1.91 4.41 20.25
N GLU A 78 2.53 4.29 21.44
CA GLU A 78 3.83 4.90 21.72
C GLU A 78 4.95 4.26 20.89
N ASP A 79 4.89 2.96 20.66
CA ASP A 79 5.85 2.27 19.79
C ASP A 79 5.78 2.83 18.35
N VAL A 80 4.58 3.16 17.87
CA VAL A 80 4.40 3.80 16.56
C VAL A 80 4.98 5.22 16.55
N GLU A 81 4.74 5.99 17.61
CA GLU A 81 5.29 7.34 17.73
C GLU A 81 6.82 7.34 17.81
N ASN A 82 7.40 6.32 18.43
CA ASN A 82 8.83 6.14 18.61
C ASN A 82 9.54 5.52 17.40
N LEU A 83 8.83 5.10 16.35
CA LEU A 83 9.47 4.65 15.11
C LEU A 83 10.44 5.71 14.60
N ALA A 84 11.69 5.33 14.38
CA ALA A 84 12.74 6.23 13.95
C ALA A 84 13.65 5.59 12.89
N PHE A 85 13.77 6.27 11.76
CA PHE A 85 14.60 5.80 10.63
C PHE A 85 15.77 6.74 10.34
N GLY A 86 16.13 7.61 11.28
CA GLY A 86 17.12 8.65 11.09
C GLY A 86 16.66 9.70 10.09
N GLU A 87 17.60 10.26 9.35
CA GLU A 87 17.33 11.27 8.30
C GLU A 87 16.92 10.65 6.95
N LYS A 88 16.53 9.37 6.94
CA LYS A 88 16.17 8.68 5.71
C LYS A 88 14.88 9.25 5.12
N ASN A 89 14.92 9.53 3.82
CA ASN A 89 13.78 9.89 3.00
C ASN A 89 13.48 8.72 2.05
N PHE A 90 12.27 8.17 2.14
CA PHE A 90 11.88 7.01 1.36
C PHE A 90 11.08 7.42 0.13
N HIS A 91 11.47 6.89 -1.02
CA HIS A 91 10.73 7.05 -2.27
C HIS A 91 9.47 6.18 -2.28
N PHE A 92 9.52 5.02 -1.60
CA PHE A 92 8.36 4.17 -1.39
C PHE A 92 8.30 3.76 0.06
N ILE A 93 7.12 3.86 0.63
CA ILE A 93 6.79 3.30 1.94
C ILE A 93 5.64 2.33 1.72
N LEU A 94 5.89 1.07 2.04
CA LEU A 94 4.91 -0.01 2.00
C LEU A 94 4.40 -0.24 3.43
N CYS A 95 3.10 -0.38 3.57
CA CYS A 95 2.45 -0.63 4.84
C CYS A 95 1.30 -1.60 4.57
N ASP A 96 1.67 -2.89 4.45
CA ASP A 96 0.80 -3.91 3.92
C ASP A 96 0.35 -4.88 5.01
N LYS A 97 -0.98 -4.94 5.23
CA LYS A 97 -1.67 -5.86 6.15
C LYS A 97 -1.29 -5.76 7.64
N ILE A 98 -0.47 -4.81 8.02
CA ILE A 98 -0.10 -4.61 9.42
C ILE A 98 -1.18 -3.84 10.19
N VAL A 99 -1.85 -2.87 9.55
CA VAL A 99 -2.77 -1.98 10.28
C VAL A 99 -4.02 -2.73 10.74
N CYS A 100 -4.56 -3.65 9.92
CA CYS A 100 -5.66 -4.50 10.35
C CYS A 100 -5.29 -5.38 11.56
N GLU A 101 -4.05 -5.88 11.60
CA GLU A 101 -3.58 -6.66 12.74
C GLU A 101 -3.45 -5.81 14.01
N LEU A 102 -2.95 -4.57 13.90
CA LEU A 102 -2.84 -3.66 15.04
C LEU A 102 -4.22 -3.27 15.59
N ILE A 103 -5.22 -3.13 14.71
CA ILE A 103 -6.62 -2.90 15.12
C ILE A 103 -7.19 -4.16 15.77
N SER A 104 -7.10 -5.32 15.12
CA SER A 104 -7.69 -6.57 15.59
C SER A 104 -7.09 -7.05 16.91
N LYS A 105 -5.84 -6.70 17.19
CA LYS A 105 -5.15 -6.98 18.47
C LYS A 105 -5.36 -5.87 19.50
N GLU A 106 -6.19 -4.87 19.21
CA GLU A 106 -6.45 -3.71 20.08
C GLU A 106 -5.17 -2.93 20.46
N VAL A 107 -4.10 -3.05 19.67
CA VAL A 107 -2.85 -2.30 19.83
C VAL A 107 -3.05 -0.84 19.45
N LEU A 108 -3.80 -0.59 18.39
CA LEU A 108 -4.19 0.74 17.94
C LEU A 108 -5.72 0.85 17.82
N PRO A 109 -6.24 2.07 18.00
CA PRO A 109 -7.68 2.34 17.84
C PRO A 109 -8.11 2.26 16.36
N ILE A 110 -9.41 2.33 16.12
CA ILE A 110 -10.03 2.21 14.79
C ILE A 110 -9.54 3.24 13.76
N ASN A 111 -8.94 4.34 14.20
CA ASN A 111 -8.31 5.35 13.34
C ASN A 111 -6.80 5.08 13.09
N ALA A 112 -6.36 3.84 13.32
CA ALA A 112 -4.96 3.41 13.18
C ALA A 112 -4.34 3.75 11.81
N TYR A 113 -5.12 3.70 10.73
CA TYR A 113 -4.62 4.09 9.40
C TYR A 113 -4.16 5.55 9.36
N ALA A 114 -4.87 6.46 10.03
CA ALA A 114 -4.45 7.87 10.13
C ALA A 114 -3.18 8.00 10.98
N ILE A 115 -3.08 7.27 12.09
CA ILE A 115 -1.92 7.28 12.99
C ILE A 115 -0.68 6.81 12.23
N MET A 116 -0.76 5.65 11.57
CA MET A 116 0.33 5.10 10.78
C MET A 116 0.69 6.01 9.60
N ALA A 117 -0.30 6.49 8.84
CA ALA A 117 -0.06 7.39 7.71
C ALA A 117 0.63 8.68 8.16
N LYS A 118 0.18 9.29 9.24
CA LYS A 118 0.78 10.51 9.81
C LYS A 118 2.25 10.30 10.17
N LYS A 119 2.55 9.19 10.86
CA LYS A 119 3.93 8.87 11.26
C LYS A 119 4.81 8.58 10.06
N LEU A 120 4.40 7.70 9.17
CA LEU A 120 5.17 7.26 8.02
C LEU A 120 5.40 8.39 7.01
N ALA A 121 4.41 9.28 6.81
CA ALA A 121 4.55 10.42 5.90
C ALA A 121 5.64 11.42 6.32
N THR A 122 6.08 11.41 7.58
CA THR A 122 7.21 12.25 8.02
C THR A 122 8.53 11.85 7.34
N TYR A 123 8.65 10.59 6.92
CA TYR A 123 9.82 10.01 6.25
C TYR A 123 9.66 9.93 4.74
N LEU A 124 8.53 10.42 4.20
CA LEU A 124 8.24 10.34 2.77
C LEU A 124 9.06 11.38 1.99
N HIS A 125 9.80 10.90 1.00
CA HIS A 125 10.50 11.77 0.04
C HIS A 125 9.50 12.70 -0.67
N GLU A 126 9.95 13.86 -1.15
CA GLU A 126 9.08 14.82 -1.87
C GLU A 126 8.37 14.19 -3.08
N ASN A 127 9.08 13.30 -3.78
CA ASN A 127 8.58 12.52 -4.93
C ASN A 127 8.25 11.06 -4.53
N GLY A 128 7.91 10.83 -3.26
CA GLY A 128 7.66 9.49 -2.74
C GLY A 128 6.18 9.15 -2.65
N LEU A 129 5.90 7.84 -2.59
CA LEU A 129 4.59 7.25 -2.42
C LEU A 129 4.53 6.44 -1.12
N LEU A 130 3.52 6.69 -0.30
CA LEU A 130 3.13 5.81 0.80
C LEU A 130 1.95 4.96 0.34
N ILE A 131 2.15 3.66 0.28
CA ILE A 131 1.16 2.68 -0.14
C ILE A 131 0.68 1.94 1.11
N MET A 132 -0.58 2.05 1.40
CA MET A 132 -1.24 1.31 2.48
C MET A 132 -2.19 0.31 1.85
N LEU A 133 -1.95 -0.96 2.11
CA LEU A 133 -2.76 -2.07 1.58
C LEU A 133 -3.24 -2.93 2.74
N ASP A 134 -4.49 -3.39 2.64
CA ASP A 134 -5.06 -4.25 3.66
C ASP A 134 -6.13 -5.20 3.11
N VAL A 135 -6.56 -6.13 3.96
CA VAL A 135 -7.63 -7.07 3.65
C VAL A 135 -9.00 -6.38 3.59
N THR A 136 -9.97 -7.02 2.97
CA THR A 136 -11.34 -6.46 2.83
C THR A 136 -12.34 -7.07 3.82
N THR A 137 -11.84 -7.78 4.82
CA THR A 137 -12.65 -8.42 5.85
C THR A 137 -13.16 -7.43 6.89
N LYS A 138 -14.00 -7.90 7.75
CA LYS A 138 -14.60 -7.15 8.85
C LYS A 138 -13.74 -7.30 10.10
N ASP A 139 -13.55 -6.21 10.82
CA ASP A 139 -12.99 -6.25 12.17
C ASP A 139 -14.05 -6.74 13.15
N GLU A 140 -13.72 -7.77 13.93
CA GLU A 140 -14.67 -8.44 14.83
C GLU A 140 -15.07 -7.55 16.02
N HIS A 141 -14.16 -6.70 16.49
CA HIS A 141 -14.40 -5.84 17.66
C HIS A 141 -15.27 -4.64 17.32
N SER A 142 -14.88 -3.87 16.30
CA SER A 142 -15.60 -2.67 15.90
C SER A 142 -16.82 -2.95 15.03
N GLY A 143 -16.85 -4.09 14.36
CA GLY A 143 -17.89 -4.44 13.40
C GLY A 143 -17.82 -3.70 12.07
N TYR A 144 -16.77 -2.89 11.82
CA TYR A 144 -16.54 -2.20 10.56
C TYR A 144 -15.62 -3.00 9.64
N PHE A 145 -15.74 -2.80 8.33
CA PHE A 145 -14.81 -3.37 7.37
C PHE A 145 -13.51 -2.55 7.32
N TYR A 146 -12.36 -3.21 7.23
CA TYR A 146 -11.06 -2.53 7.14
C TYR A 146 -10.99 -1.50 6.00
N PRO A 147 -11.57 -1.73 4.80
CA PRO A 147 -11.66 -0.69 3.78
C PRO A 147 -12.39 0.58 4.24
N GLN A 148 -13.43 0.44 5.05
CA GLN A 148 -14.16 1.59 5.59
C GLN A 148 -13.30 2.35 6.60
N LEU A 149 -12.64 1.62 7.52
CA LEU A 149 -11.74 2.21 8.50
C LEU A 149 -10.56 2.92 7.83
N MET A 150 -9.90 2.26 6.87
CA MET A 150 -8.82 2.84 6.08
C MET A 150 -9.28 4.13 5.41
N ASN A 151 -10.39 4.08 4.72
CA ASN A 151 -10.87 5.20 3.92
C ASN A 151 -11.28 6.40 4.78
N SER A 152 -12.05 6.17 5.84
CA SER A 152 -12.46 7.21 6.77
C SER A 152 -11.24 7.87 7.43
N SER A 153 -10.38 7.06 8.04
CA SER A 153 -9.21 7.56 8.77
C SER A 153 -8.24 8.35 7.87
N ILE A 154 -7.95 7.83 6.68
CA ILE A 154 -7.04 8.51 5.76
C ILE A 154 -7.66 9.81 5.23
N ASN A 155 -8.95 9.83 4.94
CA ASN A 155 -9.61 11.07 4.49
C ASN A 155 -9.59 12.14 5.58
N ASP A 156 -9.79 11.77 6.85
CA ASP A 156 -9.69 12.71 7.96
C ASP A 156 -8.26 13.25 8.08
N TYR A 157 -7.25 12.38 8.03
CA TYR A 157 -5.85 12.80 8.04
C TYR A 157 -5.50 13.75 6.88
N VAL A 158 -5.90 13.41 5.66
CA VAL A 158 -5.60 14.22 4.46
C VAL A 158 -6.29 15.58 4.54
N ARG A 159 -7.52 15.64 5.05
CA ARG A 159 -8.26 16.90 5.23
C ARG A 159 -7.53 17.85 6.19
N GLU A 160 -6.92 17.31 7.24
CA GLU A 160 -6.16 18.08 8.22
C GLU A 160 -4.74 18.40 7.72
N SER A 161 -4.19 17.59 6.82
CA SER A 161 -2.84 17.75 6.30
C SER A 161 -2.73 18.91 5.31
N ARG A 162 -1.69 19.73 5.48
CA ARG A 162 -1.37 20.79 4.50
C ARG A 162 -0.49 20.29 3.35
N THR A 163 0.15 19.14 3.50
CA THR A 163 1.22 18.68 2.60
C THR A 163 0.96 17.34 1.95
N ILE A 164 0.10 16.50 2.54
CA ILE A 164 -0.21 15.15 2.06
C ILE A 164 -1.57 15.12 1.37
N GLU A 165 -1.62 14.37 0.30
CA GLU A 165 -2.82 14.09 -0.49
C GLU A 165 -2.92 12.59 -0.80
N THR A 166 -4.12 12.13 -1.10
CA THR A 166 -4.30 10.81 -1.72
C THR A 166 -4.26 10.93 -3.23
N LEU A 167 -3.59 9.99 -3.88
CA LEU A 167 -3.86 9.73 -5.28
C LEU A 167 -5.26 9.12 -5.39
N PRO A 168 -6.04 9.50 -6.42
CA PRO A 168 -7.31 8.84 -6.69
C PRO A 168 -7.06 7.35 -6.94
N PRO A 169 -8.08 6.50 -6.74
CA PRO A 169 -8.08 5.17 -7.31
C PRO A 169 -7.89 5.28 -8.82
N LEU A 170 -6.72 4.89 -9.34
CA LEU A 170 -6.33 5.08 -10.75
C LEU A 170 -7.29 4.40 -11.73
N SER A 171 -8.04 3.40 -11.27
CA SER A 171 -9.08 2.74 -12.05
C SER A 171 -10.46 3.40 -11.95
N CYS A 172 -10.58 4.61 -11.37
CA CYS A 172 -11.85 5.32 -11.24
C CYS A 172 -11.83 6.65 -11.99
N ALA A 173 -12.57 6.75 -13.10
CA ALA A 173 -12.69 7.98 -13.89
C ALA A 173 -13.44 9.12 -13.19
N CYS A 174 -14.11 8.82 -12.09
CA CYS A 174 -15.04 9.75 -11.46
C CYS A 174 -14.50 10.45 -10.21
N TYR A 175 -13.18 10.43 -10.02
CA TYR A 175 -12.59 10.97 -8.79
C TYR A 175 -12.83 12.47 -8.57
N TYR A 176 -13.12 13.25 -9.62
CA TYR A 176 -13.49 14.66 -9.51
C TYR A 176 -14.93 14.88 -9.00
N GLU A 177 -15.84 13.97 -9.35
CA GLU A 177 -17.26 14.11 -9.06
C GLU A 177 -17.71 13.23 -7.89
N CYS A 178 -16.91 12.18 -7.57
CA CYS A 178 -17.25 11.27 -6.51
C CYS A 178 -17.01 11.90 -5.14
N ARG A 179 -18.09 12.05 -4.41
CA ARG A 179 -18.06 12.51 -3.00
C ARG A 179 -18.00 11.34 -2.02
N ASP A 180 -18.08 10.11 -2.52
CA ASP A 180 -18.00 8.93 -1.70
C ASP A 180 -16.55 8.70 -1.26
N LEU A 181 -16.41 8.16 -0.09
CA LEU A 181 -15.12 7.78 0.47
C LEU A 181 -14.64 6.48 -0.21
N CYS A 182 -13.96 6.62 -1.35
CA CYS A 182 -13.53 5.48 -2.16
C CYS A 182 -12.16 4.95 -1.78
N PHE A 183 -12.05 3.63 -1.81
CA PHE A 183 -10.79 2.89 -1.79
C PHE A 183 -10.69 2.03 -3.04
N MET A 184 -9.47 1.70 -3.44
CA MET A 184 -9.25 0.70 -4.48
C MET A 184 -9.33 -0.69 -3.90
N GLN A 185 -9.95 -1.60 -4.65
CA GLN A 185 -9.92 -3.02 -4.38
C GLN A 185 -9.29 -3.77 -5.54
N GLN A 186 -8.54 -4.79 -5.19
CA GLN A 186 -7.98 -5.73 -6.13
C GLN A 186 -8.26 -7.16 -5.67
N THR A 187 -8.75 -7.97 -6.59
CA THR A 187 -8.91 -9.41 -6.39
C THR A 187 -7.83 -10.14 -7.16
N PHE A 188 -7.22 -11.12 -6.53
CA PHE A 188 -6.25 -12.00 -7.17
C PHE A 188 -6.47 -13.43 -6.70
N SER A 189 -6.08 -14.38 -7.55
CA SER A 189 -6.18 -15.81 -7.26
C SER A 189 -4.81 -16.36 -6.96
N VAL A 190 -4.72 -17.16 -5.91
CA VAL A 190 -3.51 -17.86 -5.49
C VAL A 190 -3.77 -19.36 -5.54
N SER A 191 -2.83 -20.12 -6.09
CA SER A 191 -2.85 -21.57 -6.00
C SER A 191 -1.84 -22.05 -4.97
N HIS A 192 -2.28 -22.90 -4.05
CA HIS A 192 -1.45 -23.48 -3.01
C HIS A 192 -1.86 -24.93 -2.74
N SER A 193 -1.11 -25.65 -1.89
CA SER A 193 -1.30 -27.09 -1.63
C SER A 193 -2.71 -27.48 -1.17
N HIS A 194 -3.42 -26.58 -0.50
CA HIS A 194 -4.76 -26.86 0.02
C HIS A 194 -5.89 -26.42 -0.92
N LYS A 195 -5.59 -25.52 -1.88
CA LYS A 195 -6.61 -24.97 -2.77
C LYS A 195 -5.98 -24.50 -4.08
N SER A 196 -6.50 -25.00 -5.18
CA SER A 196 -5.98 -24.68 -6.54
C SER A 196 -6.36 -23.28 -7.01
N ASN A 197 -7.41 -22.69 -6.45
CA ASN A 197 -7.87 -21.35 -6.77
C ASN A 197 -8.43 -20.70 -5.51
N ASP A 198 -7.61 -19.96 -4.80
CA ASP A 198 -8.00 -19.19 -3.64
C ASP A 198 -8.08 -17.71 -4.01
N GLU A 199 -9.28 -17.14 -3.98
CA GLU A 199 -9.48 -15.72 -4.25
C GLU A 199 -9.21 -14.91 -2.99
N SER A 200 -8.21 -14.06 -3.07
CA SER A 200 -7.94 -13.03 -2.06
C SER A 200 -8.30 -11.66 -2.59
N ARG A 201 -8.86 -10.83 -1.71
CA ARG A 201 -9.20 -9.45 -2.03
C ARG A 201 -8.52 -8.52 -1.04
N VAL A 202 -7.93 -7.48 -1.60
CA VAL A 202 -7.27 -6.42 -0.85
C VAL A 202 -7.86 -5.07 -1.20
N CYS A 203 -7.74 -4.12 -0.29
CA CYS A 203 -8.00 -2.72 -0.54
C CYS A 203 -6.73 -1.93 -0.32
N TYR A 204 -6.61 -0.76 -0.95
CA TYR A 204 -5.44 0.08 -0.77
C TYR A 204 -5.73 1.57 -0.96
N ARG A 205 -4.83 2.37 -0.39
CA ARG A 205 -4.74 3.81 -0.61
C ARG A 205 -3.28 4.18 -0.87
N VAL A 206 -3.08 5.14 -1.76
CA VAL A 206 -1.77 5.69 -2.05
C VAL A 206 -1.75 7.16 -1.67
N LEU A 207 -0.79 7.54 -0.84
CA LEU A 207 -0.60 8.91 -0.39
C LEU A 207 0.71 9.45 -0.98
N CYS A 208 0.73 10.74 -1.26
CA CYS A 208 1.92 11.44 -1.72
C CYS A 208 1.89 12.90 -1.26
N ARG A 209 2.98 13.62 -1.50
CA ARG A 209 2.97 15.07 -1.28
C ARG A 209 2.17 15.79 -2.38
N LYS A 210 1.52 16.89 -2.02
CA LYS A 210 0.66 17.68 -2.95
C LYS A 210 1.30 18.01 -4.29
N PRO A 211 2.57 18.47 -4.38
CA PRO A 211 3.20 18.75 -5.66
C PRO A 211 3.28 17.53 -6.58
N LEU A 212 3.66 16.37 -6.01
CA LEU A 212 3.76 15.13 -6.78
C LEU A 212 2.40 14.69 -7.32
N LYS A 213 1.31 14.81 -6.53
CA LYS A 213 -0.04 14.54 -7.03
C LYS A 213 -0.35 15.34 -8.27
N THR A 214 -0.06 16.66 -8.24
CA THR A 214 -0.33 17.54 -9.39
C THR A 214 0.43 17.07 -10.63
N THR A 215 1.71 16.73 -10.49
CA THR A 215 2.53 16.22 -11.60
C THR A 215 1.97 14.91 -12.15
N ILE A 216 1.69 13.94 -11.28
CA ILE A 216 1.14 12.64 -11.69
C ILE A 216 -0.21 12.81 -12.40
N MET A 217 -1.08 13.66 -11.87
CA MET A 217 -2.40 13.88 -12.46
C MET A 217 -2.36 14.61 -13.81
N GLN A 218 -1.32 15.39 -14.07
CA GLN A 218 -1.10 16.02 -15.36
C GLN A 218 -0.55 15.04 -16.42
N GLU A 219 0.24 14.06 -15.98
CA GLU A 219 0.83 13.03 -16.86
C GLU A 219 -0.13 11.90 -17.19
N ILE A 220 -1.13 11.67 -16.33
CA ILE A 220 -2.16 10.66 -16.56
C ILE A 220 -3.19 11.26 -17.51
N GLU A 221 -3.22 10.80 -18.74
CA GLU A 221 -4.28 11.15 -19.69
C GLU A 221 -5.62 10.62 -19.19
N ILE A 222 -6.49 11.52 -18.79
CA ILE A 222 -7.81 11.21 -18.20
C ILE A 222 -8.66 10.34 -19.15
N GLU A 223 -8.47 10.48 -20.45
CA GLU A 223 -9.17 9.72 -21.48
C GLU A 223 -8.99 8.20 -21.35
N ASN A 224 -7.83 7.76 -20.88
CA ASN A 224 -7.55 6.33 -20.65
C ASN A 224 -8.34 5.74 -19.47
N PHE A 225 -8.93 6.57 -18.63
CA PHE A 225 -9.75 6.16 -17.48
C PHE A 225 -11.25 6.26 -17.71
N ALA A 226 -11.67 6.69 -18.90
CA ALA A 226 -13.09 6.94 -19.23
C ALA A 226 -14.00 5.72 -19.09
N HIS A 227 -13.43 4.52 -19.07
CA HIS A 227 -14.18 3.26 -18.96
C HIS A 227 -14.32 2.76 -17.52
N VAL A 228 -13.78 3.46 -16.57
CA VAL A 228 -13.82 3.03 -15.17
C VAL A 228 -15.08 3.53 -14.49
N ILE A 229 -15.76 2.60 -13.89
CA ILE A 229 -17.10 2.79 -13.36
C ILE A 229 -17.04 3.46 -11.99
N HIS A 230 -17.89 4.45 -11.82
CA HIS A 230 -18.09 5.20 -10.59
C HIS A 230 -18.49 4.30 -9.42
N PRO A 231 -17.72 4.22 -8.33
CA PRO A 231 -18.13 3.47 -7.16
C PRO A 231 -19.16 4.26 -6.36
N THR A 232 -20.40 3.83 -6.36
CA THR A 232 -21.48 4.57 -5.69
C THR A 232 -21.86 4.07 -4.32
N LYS A 233 -21.62 2.82 -4.00
CA LYS A 233 -21.97 2.25 -2.68
C LYS A 233 -21.17 0.99 -2.42
N TYR A 234 -20.78 0.80 -1.16
CA TYR A 234 -20.30 -0.49 -0.67
C TYR A 234 -21.47 -1.46 -0.61
N LYS A 235 -21.36 -2.60 -1.27
CA LYS A 235 -22.20 -3.74 -0.95
C LYS A 235 -21.43 -4.62 0.03
N GLN A 236 -22.00 -4.79 1.19
CA GLN A 236 -21.57 -5.81 2.11
C GLN A 236 -22.10 -7.14 1.59
N ASN A 237 -21.23 -8.06 1.24
CA ASN A 237 -21.56 -9.46 1.00
C ASN A 237 -20.70 -10.27 1.95
N ASP A 238 -21.36 -11.02 2.78
CA ASP A 238 -20.76 -11.95 3.74
C ASP A 238 -19.68 -11.25 4.59
N ASP A 239 -18.40 -11.54 4.37
CA ASP A 239 -17.32 -11.09 5.22
C ASP A 239 -16.40 -10.03 4.59
N SER A 240 -16.76 -9.46 3.45
CA SER A 240 -15.90 -8.48 2.77
C SER A 240 -16.64 -7.27 2.23
N ALA A 241 -16.04 -6.07 2.38
CA ALA A 241 -16.55 -4.85 1.78
C ALA A 241 -16.25 -4.81 0.28
N ILE A 242 -17.24 -4.48 -0.53
CA ILE A 242 -17.10 -4.40 -1.98
C ILE A 242 -17.73 -3.09 -2.45
N CYS A 243 -17.00 -2.30 -3.24
CA CYS A 243 -17.62 -1.25 -4.02
C CYS A 243 -18.58 -1.90 -5.04
N SER A 244 -19.86 -1.47 -5.02
CA SER A 244 -20.92 -2.12 -5.82
C SER A 244 -20.66 -2.13 -7.33
N ARG A 245 -19.79 -1.27 -7.82
CA ARG A 245 -19.41 -1.18 -9.23
C ARG A 245 -18.15 -1.96 -9.58
N SER A 246 -17.31 -2.31 -8.61
CA SER A 246 -16.12 -3.13 -8.86
C SER A 246 -16.45 -4.57 -9.26
N LYS A 247 -17.66 -5.05 -8.97
CA LYS A 247 -18.09 -6.42 -9.34
C LYS A 247 -18.22 -6.64 -10.85
N ASN A 248 -18.53 -5.61 -11.62
CA ASN A 248 -18.82 -5.74 -13.04
C ASN A 248 -17.59 -5.51 -13.94
N ASN A 249 -16.50 -5.01 -13.38
CA ASN A 249 -15.26 -4.78 -14.10
C ASN A 249 -14.14 -5.62 -13.48
N LYS A 250 -13.93 -6.80 -14.03
CA LYS A 250 -12.65 -7.49 -13.94
C LYS A 250 -11.64 -6.70 -14.78
N ILE A 251 -11.19 -5.56 -14.28
CA ILE A 251 -10.01 -4.93 -14.84
C ILE A 251 -8.85 -5.77 -14.29
N THR A 252 -8.37 -6.66 -15.12
CA THR A 252 -7.13 -7.38 -14.83
C THR A 252 -5.99 -6.38 -14.95
N ILE A 253 -5.00 -6.49 -14.04
CA ILE A 253 -3.77 -5.67 -14.07
C ILE A 253 -3.08 -5.73 -15.44
N ASP A 254 -3.32 -6.79 -16.21
CA ASP A 254 -2.78 -7.00 -17.55
C ASP A 254 -3.30 -6.00 -18.62
N SER A 255 -4.33 -5.23 -18.33
CA SER A 255 -4.84 -4.21 -19.25
C SER A 255 -4.15 -2.84 -19.11
N PHE A 256 -3.30 -2.64 -18.12
CA PHE A 256 -2.48 -1.43 -17.98
C PHE A 256 -1.12 -1.64 -18.64
N ASN A 257 -1.06 -1.57 -19.95
CA ASN A 257 0.17 -1.22 -20.64
C ASN A 257 0.43 0.27 -20.41
N ILE A 258 1.00 0.59 -19.27
CA ILE A 258 1.58 1.90 -19.05
C ILE A 258 2.88 1.88 -19.85
N ASN A 259 2.84 2.43 -21.05
CA ASN A 259 4.04 2.84 -21.76
C ASN A 259 4.59 4.07 -21.00
N LEU A 260 5.49 3.83 -20.05
CA LEU A 260 6.33 4.84 -19.41
C LEU A 260 7.59 5.05 -20.22
#